data_79e519393a65805b3d2e690170e56eab
#
_entry.id   79e519393a65805b3d2e690170e56eab
#
_cell.length_a   1.000
_cell.length_b   1.000
_cell.length_c   1.000
_cell.angle_alpha   90.00
_cell.angle_beta   90.00
_cell.angle_gamma   90.00
#
_symmetry.space_group_name_H-M   'P 1'
#
loop_
_entity.id
_entity.type
_entity.pdbx_description
1 polymer ?
#
loop_
_entity_poly.entity_id
_entity_poly.type
_entity_poly.pdbx_seq_one_letter_code
_entity_poly.pdbx_strand_id
1 'polypeptide(L)'
;DMGSKGSGDFFDTGWWATSGGKIEYGFELTPGTYTVATGFHEWWSSSRGIKITVSSVDADGKKTELGTGSASLSSSKTEDRSSVDVTVPEGSDHILVTISKASGSDPVLSWIGIISNDAQSGELDWTDFDATITKADQLNEADWTADSWSAFQAVVKEAKDFKANATSETRQRDIREMIAK
;
A
#
# COMPACT_ATOMS: atom_id res chain seq x y z
N ASP A 1 -15.15 15.97 -6.75
CA ASP A 1 -15.28 14.75 -7.55
C ASP A 1 -15.39 15.16 -9.02
N MET A 2 -14.52 14.58 -9.86
CA MET A 2 -14.48 14.88 -11.31
C MET A 2 -15.27 13.86 -12.14
N GLY A 3 -16.03 13.01 -11.52
CA GLY A 3 -16.76 11.94 -12.14
C GLY A 3 -15.90 10.70 -12.39
N SER A 4 -16.55 9.61 -12.75
CA SER A 4 -15.95 8.33 -13.07
C SER A 4 -16.09 8.05 -14.56
N LYS A 5 -15.03 7.52 -15.19
CA LYS A 5 -15.11 7.01 -16.56
C LYS A 5 -15.54 5.54 -16.62
N GLY A 6 -15.73 4.88 -15.47
CA GLY A 6 -16.37 3.58 -15.37
C GLY A 6 -15.57 2.37 -15.82
N SER A 7 -14.24 2.48 -15.99
CA SER A 7 -13.39 1.32 -16.33
C SER A 7 -12.94 0.50 -15.11
N GLY A 8 -13.08 1.07 -13.90
CA GLY A 8 -12.59 0.46 -12.66
C GLY A 8 -11.09 0.67 -12.42
N ASP A 9 -10.44 1.51 -13.19
CA ASP A 9 -9.05 1.89 -12.97
C ASP A 9 -8.94 2.93 -11.83
N PHE A 10 -7.85 2.89 -11.06
CA PHE A 10 -7.55 3.86 -10.01
C PHE A 10 -7.41 5.31 -10.53
N PHE A 11 -7.22 5.50 -11.82
CA PHE A 11 -7.12 6.81 -12.47
C PHE A 11 -8.44 7.33 -13.05
N ASP A 12 -9.54 6.58 -12.97
CA ASP A 12 -10.83 6.99 -13.52
C ASP A 12 -11.53 8.10 -12.73
N THR A 13 -11.16 8.28 -11.47
CA THR A 13 -11.71 9.31 -10.59
C THR A 13 -10.61 10.16 -9.98
N GLY A 14 -10.97 11.32 -9.47
CA GLY A 14 -10.00 12.16 -8.76
C GLY A 14 -10.60 13.44 -8.22
N TRP A 15 -9.73 14.21 -7.60
CA TRP A 15 -9.99 15.51 -7.02
C TRP A 15 -9.08 16.56 -7.65
N TRP A 16 -9.53 17.79 -7.70
CA TRP A 16 -8.66 18.93 -7.99
C TRP A 16 -8.85 20.00 -6.92
N ALA A 17 -7.83 20.79 -6.66
CA ALA A 17 -7.93 21.98 -5.84
C ALA A 17 -8.09 23.21 -6.74
N THR A 18 -8.91 24.16 -6.34
CA THR A 18 -9.12 25.41 -7.10
C THR A 18 -8.14 26.49 -6.69
N SER A 19 -7.70 27.33 -7.64
CA SER A 19 -7.03 28.63 -7.42
C SER A 19 -5.99 28.66 -6.31
N GLY A 20 -4.91 27.88 -6.44
CA GLY A 20 -3.82 27.84 -5.45
C GLY A 20 -4.14 27.06 -4.19
N GLY A 21 -5.26 26.34 -4.18
CA GLY A 21 -5.63 25.42 -3.12
C GLY A 21 -4.71 24.19 -3.07
N LYS A 22 -4.94 23.37 -2.06
CA LYS A 22 -4.25 22.10 -1.84
C LYS A 22 -5.27 21.02 -1.53
N ILE A 23 -4.88 19.75 -1.75
CA ILE A 23 -5.65 18.58 -1.35
C ILE A 23 -4.92 17.99 -0.15
N GLU A 24 -5.61 17.77 0.96
CA GLU A 24 -5.02 17.23 2.18
C GLU A 24 -5.82 16.04 2.69
N TYR A 25 -5.10 14.97 3.05
CA TYR A 25 -5.65 13.77 3.70
C TYR A 25 -4.86 13.41 4.94
N GLY A 26 -5.55 13.18 6.05
CA GLY A 26 -4.99 12.67 7.30
C GLY A 26 -5.14 11.15 7.39
N PHE A 27 -4.11 10.48 7.93
CA PHE A 27 -4.11 9.04 8.18
C PHE A 27 -3.54 8.78 9.58
N GLU A 28 -4.33 8.14 10.43
CA GLU A 28 -3.85 7.63 11.72
C GLU A 28 -2.98 6.41 11.47
N LEU A 29 -1.69 6.52 11.80
CA LEU A 29 -0.71 5.44 11.63
C LEU A 29 0.07 5.26 12.93
N THR A 30 0.39 4.03 13.25
CA THR A 30 1.35 3.74 14.33
C THR A 30 2.75 4.19 13.95
N PRO A 31 3.62 4.49 14.93
CA PRO A 31 5.04 4.76 14.66
C PRO A 31 5.66 3.61 13.85
N GLY A 32 6.49 3.97 12.84
CA GLY A 32 7.06 2.98 11.94
C GLY A 32 7.45 3.55 10.59
N THR A 33 7.91 2.71 9.66
CA THR A 33 8.30 3.11 8.31
C THR A 33 7.21 2.78 7.28
N TYR A 34 6.96 3.74 6.38
CA TYR A 34 5.88 3.65 5.39
C TYR A 34 6.32 4.21 4.05
N THR A 35 5.75 3.65 2.98
CA THR A 35 5.74 4.27 1.65
C THR A 35 4.37 4.90 1.40
N VAL A 36 4.33 6.20 1.19
CA VAL A 36 3.14 6.94 0.74
C VAL A 36 3.19 7.00 -0.78
N ALA A 37 2.35 6.23 -1.43
CA ALA A 37 2.23 6.20 -2.89
C ALA A 37 1.04 7.07 -3.33
N THR A 38 1.20 7.81 -4.41
CA THR A 38 0.19 8.71 -4.97
C THR A 38 0.08 8.55 -6.47
N GLY A 39 -1.12 8.66 -7.00
CA GLY A 39 -1.38 8.64 -8.44
C GLY A 39 -2.19 9.84 -8.92
N PHE A 40 -1.86 10.31 -10.10
CA PHE A 40 -2.38 11.56 -10.68
C PHE A 40 -2.81 11.33 -12.12
N HIS A 41 -3.95 11.90 -12.52
CA HIS A 41 -4.42 11.89 -13.90
C HIS A 41 -4.78 13.31 -14.37
N GLU A 42 -4.45 13.61 -15.65
CA GLU A 42 -4.78 14.87 -16.31
C GLU A 42 -6.00 14.70 -17.22
N TRP A 43 -7.11 15.35 -16.87
CA TRP A 43 -8.36 15.26 -17.62
C TRP A 43 -8.56 16.41 -18.62
N TRP A 44 -7.80 17.53 -18.52
CA TRP A 44 -8.03 18.78 -19.26
C TRP A 44 -6.91 19.14 -20.24
N SER A 45 -5.96 18.23 -20.49
CA SER A 45 -4.79 18.46 -21.33
C SER A 45 -3.91 19.64 -20.87
N SER A 46 -3.87 19.89 -19.56
CA SER A 46 -3.10 20.96 -18.93
C SER A 46 -1.72 20.48 -18.51
N SER A 47 -0.76 21.40 -18.38
CA SER A 47 0.52 21.10 -17.73
C SER A 47 0.42 21.37 -16.25
N ARG A 48 0.85 20.41 -15.42
CA ARG A 48 0.85 20.47 -13.95
C ARG A 48 2.18 19.97 -13.40
N GLY A 49 2.81 20.79 -12.58
CA GLY A 49 3.83 20.33 -11.63
C GLY A 49 3.19 20.23 -10.26
N ILE A 50 3.30 19.06 -9.65
CA ILE A 50 2.67 18.71 -8.37
C ILE A 50 3.77 18.47 -7.35
N LYS A 51 3.63 19.06 -6.16
CA LYS A 51 4.44 18.75 -4.98
C LYS A 51 3.60 17.91 -4.02
N ILE A 52 4.18 16.81 -3.55
CA ILE A 52 3.68 15.99 -2.47
C ILE A 52 4.49 16.34 -1.22
N THR A 53 3.84 16.59 -0.10
CA THR A 53 4.48 16.74 1.21
C THR A 53 3.81 15.79 2.19
N VAL A 54 4.60 14.99 2.88
CA VAL A 54 4.13 14.15 3.97
C VAL A 54 4.67 14.72 5.27
N SER A 55 3.79 14.99 6.23
CA SER A 55 4.14 15.54 7.53
C SER A 55 3.54 14.69 8.64
N SER A 56 4.23 14.53 9.77
CA SER A 56 3.58 14.12 11.01
C SER A 56 2.88 15.32 11.65
N VAL A 57 1.80 15.06 12.35
CA VAL A 57 1.06 16.03 13.16
C VAL A 57 1.00 15.45 14.57
N ASP A 58 1.42 16.21 15.57
CA ASP A 58 1.31 15.80 16.96
C ASP A 58 -0.04 16.21 17.57
N ALA A 59 -0.29 15.82 18.82
CA ALA A 59 -1.55 16.11 19.53
C ALA A 59 -1.84 17.60 19.68
N ASP A 60 -0.82 18.47 19.64
CA ASP A 60 -0.94 19.92 19.67
C ASP A 60 -1.17 20.54 18.29
N GLY A 61 -1.24 19.73 17.24
CA GLY A 61 -1.43 20.14 15.85
C GLY A 61 -0.17 20.68 15.16
N LYS A 62 1.00 20.51 15.78
CA LYS A 62 2.28 20.91 15.17
C LYS A 62 2.65 19.93 14.07
N LYS A 63 2.98 20.48 12.90
CA LYS A 63 3.40 19.72 11.73
C LYS A 63 4.91 19.64 11.64
N THR A 64 5.43 18.45 11.36
CA THR A 64 6.84 18.20 11.04
C THR A 64 6.93 17.48 9.70
N GLU A 65 7.64 18.05 8.72
CA GLU A 65 7.81 17.41 7.40
C GLU A 65 8.65 16.14 7.54
N LEU A 66 8.12 15.02 7.03
CA LEU A 66 8.78 13.71 7.01
C LEU A 66 9.43 13.41 5.66
N GLY A 67 8.84 13.93 4.58
CA GLY A 67 9.36 13.72 3.24
C GLY A 67 8.57 14.46 2.16
N THR A 68 9.17 14.56 0.98
CA THR A 68 8.54 15.21 -0.18
C THR A 68 8.72 14.39 -1.44
N GLY A 69 7.76 14.51 -2.35
CA GLY A 69 7.80 13.93 -3.69
C GLY A 69 7.31 14.93 -4.72
N SER A 70 7.37 14.54 -5.97
CA SER A 70 6.86 15.34 -7.08
C SER A 70 6.28 14.48 -8.19
N ALA A 71 5.32 15.05 -8.92
CA ALA A 71 4.78 14.49 -10.14
C ALA A 71 4.59 15.57 -11.20
N SER A 72 4.54 15.17 -12.46
CA SER A 72 4.33 16.10 -13.57
C SER A 72 3.39 15.50 -14.61
N LEU A 73 2.40 16.28 -15.02
CA LEU A 73 1.39 15.92 -16.01
C LEU A 73 1.40 16.88 -17.18
N SER A 74 0.99 16.41 -18.34
CA SER A 74 0.82 17.22 -19.55
C SER A 74 -0.17 16.55 -20.50
N SER A 75 -0.49 17.19 -21.62
CA SER A 75 -1.34 16.59 -22.67
C SER A 75 -0.73 15.31 -23.27
N SER A 76 0.59 15.13 -23.20
CA SER A 76 1.31 13.93 -23.67
C SER A 76 1.68 12.95 -22.57
N LYS A 77 1.58 13.34 -21.30
CA LYS A 77 1.80 12.52 -20.11
C LYS A 77 0.59 12.68 -19.19
N THR A 78 -0.47 11.93 -19.48
CA THR A 78 -1.76 12.07 -18.78
C THR A 78 -1.80 11.39 -17.42
N GLU A 79 -0.84 10.52 -17.12
CA GLU A 79 -0.73 9.82 -15.81
C GLU A 79 0.67 9.94 -15.25
N ASP A 80 0.75 10.04 -13.93
CA ASP A 80 2.00 9.98 -13.18
C ASP A 80 1.78 9.37 -11.80
N ARG A 81 2.87 8.86 -11.23
CA ARG A 81 2.91 8.29 -9.88
C ARG A 81 4.11 8.85 -9.14
N SER A 82 3.97 8.94 -7.82
CA SER A 82 5.08 9.32 -6.94
C SER A 82 5.00 8.51 -5.65
N SER A 83 6.16 8.19 -5.09
CA SER A 83 6.27 7.52 -3.80
C SER A 83 7.20 8.31 -2.89
N VAL A 84 6.84 8.40 -1.61
CA VAL A 84 7.63 9.07 -0.57
C VAL A 84 7.77 8.09 0.59
N ASP A 85 9.00 7.69 0.89
CA ASP A 85 9.30 6.86 2.06
C ASP A 85 9.44 7.78 3.27
N VAL A 86 8.76 7.42 4.36
CA VAL A 86 8.71 8.22 5.59
C VAL A 86 8.86 7.34 6.82
N THR A 87 9.39 7.90 7.89
CA THR A 87 9.35 7.33 9.23
C THR A 87 8.40 8.15 10.09
N VAL A 88 7.31 7.53 10.53
CA VAL A 88 6.34 8.13 11.47
C VAL A 88 6.92 8.03 12.87
N PRO A 89 7.22 9.15 13.55
CA PRO A 89 7.81 9.12 14.88
C PRO A 89 6.79 8.81 15.97
N GLU A 90 7.29 8.38 17.14
CA GLU A 90 6.50 8.30 18.35
C GLU A 90 5.87 9.67 18.69
N GLY A 91 4.64 9.64 19.21
CA GLY A 91 3.89 10.86 19.59
C GLY A 91 3.21 11.55 18.40
N SER A 92 3.23 10.96 17.21
CA SER A 92 2.38 11.42 16.11
C SER A 92 0.93 11.05 16.38
N ASP A 93 0.01 12.02 16.22
CA ASP A 93 -1.44 11.78 16.22
C ASP A 93 -1.87 11.19 14.85
N HIS A 94 -1.39 11.81 13.78
CA HIS A 94 -1.62 11.33 12.42
C HIS A 94 -0.51 11.81 11.47
N ILE A 95 -0.46 11.26 10.25
CA ILE A 95 0.27 11.89 9.14
C ILE A 95 -0.69 12.70 8.27
N LEU A 96 -0.18 13.77 7.69
CA LEU A 96 -0.88 14.60 6.71
C LEU A 96 -0.18 14.53 5.36
N VAL A 97 -0.89 14.05 4.34
CA VAL A 97 -0.44 14.05 2.96
C VAL A 97 -1.01 15.28 2.27
N THR A 98 -0.15 16.19 1.86
CA THR A 98 -0.52 17.45 1.19
C THR A 98 -0.09 17.41 -0.26
N ILE A 99 -1.04 17.56 -1.17
CA ILE A 99 -0.83 17.69 -2.61
C ILE A 99 -1.02 19.15 -2.98
N SER A 100 0.03 19.79 -3.48
CA SER A 100 0.05 21.22 -3.78
C SER A 100 0.62 21.49 -5.17
N LYS A 101 0.34 22.70 -5.67
CA LYS A 101 0.87 23.17 -6.94
C LYS A 101 2.34 23.51 -6.81
N ALA A 102 3.18 22.91 -7.67
CA ALA A 102 4.56 23.33 -7.87
C ALA A 102 4.69 24.26 -9.08
N SER A 103 3.94 24.00 -10.16
CA SER A 103 3.92 24.85 -11.36
C SER A 103 2.68 24.56 -12.24
N GLY A 104 2.43 25.38 -13.23
CA GLY A 104 1.35 25.18 -14.21
C GLY A 104 -0.06 25.33 -13.61
N SER A 105 -0.95 24.41 -13.94
CA SER A 105 -2.34 24.39 -13.47
C SER A 105 -2.47 23.82 -12.05
N ASP A 106 -3.65 23.95 -11.45
CA ASP A 106 -3.93 23.52 -10.07
C ASP A 106 -3.74 22.00 -9.89
N PRO A 107 -3.37 21.53 -8.69
CA PRO A 107 -3.06 20.13 -8.48
C PRO A 107 -4.29 19.24 -8.60
N VAL A 108 -4.06 18.02 -9.04
CA VAL A 108 -5.04 16.93 -9.11
C VAL A 108 -4.53 15.76 -8.28
N LEU A 109 -5.42 14.85 -7.91
CA LEU A 109 -5.09 13.61 -7.21
C LEU A 109 -6.12 12.55 -7.57
N SER A 110 -5.70 11.38 -8.01
CA SER A 110 -6.58 10.23 -8.26
C SER A 110 -6.66 9.30 -7.06
N TRP A 111 -5.52 8.93 -6.46
CA TRP A 111 -5.48 8.00 -5.33
C TRP A 111 -4.26 8.23 -4.44
N ILE A 112 -4.38 7.77 -3.18
CA ILE A 112 -3.29 7.63 -2.21
C ILE A 112 -3.31 6.19 -1.70
N GLY A 113 -2.13 5.58 -1.61
CA GLY A 113 -1.91 4.29 -0.97
C GLY A 113 -0.87 4.43 0.14
N ILE A 114 -1.13 3.79 1.28
CA ILE A 114 -0.18 3.73 2.40
C ILE A 114 0.29 2.28 2.54
N ILE A 115 1.58 2.07 2.46
CA ILE A 115 2.21 0.75 2.53
C ILE A 115 3.15 0.75 3.74
N SER A 116 2.91 -0.11 4.73
CA SER A 116 3.87 -0.30 5.82
C SER A 116 5.10 -1.02 5.29
N ASN A 117 6.28 -0.47 5.58
CA ASN A 117 7.57 -1.05 5.23
C ASN A 117 8.20 -1.78 6.43
N ASP A 118 7.66 -1.59 7.63
CA ASP A 118 8.12 -2.34 8.77
C ASP A 118 7.71 -3.81 8.59
N ALA A 119 8.63 -4.71 8.87
CA ALA A 119 8.28 -6.07 9.19
C ALA A 119 7.24 -5.96 10.30
N GLN A 120 6.05 -6.50 10.04
CA GLN A 120 4.86 -6.33 10.88
C GLN A 120 5.27 -6.50 12.35
N SER A 121 5.25 -5.44 13.16
CA SER A 121 5.61 -5.46 14.58
C SER A 121 4.56 -6.18 15.45
N GLY A 122 3.53 -6.75 14.82
CA GLY A 122 2.56 -7.67 15.44
C GLY A 122 3.02 -9.11 15.29
N GLU A 123 2.76 -9.91 16.31
CA GLU A 123 2.89 -11.36 16.21
C GLU A 123 2.12 -11.86 14.98
N LEU A 124 2.81 -12.61 14.10
CA LEU A 124 2.21 -13.15 12.88
C LEU A 124 1.03 -14.06 13.27
N ASP A 125 -0.12 -13.84 12.68
CA ASP A 125 -1.28 -14.72 12.86
C ASP A 125 -1.14 -15.97 11.98
N TRP A 126 -0.84 -17.08 12.60
CA TRP A 126 -0.69 -18.40 11.99
C TRP A 126 -1.97 -19.25 12.11
N THR A 127 -3.06 -18.74 12.67
CA THR A 127 -4.26 -19.51 13.00
C THR A 127 -4.83 -20.26 11.79
N ASP A 128 -5.09 -19.55 10.70
CA ASP A 128 -5.64 -20.16 9.47
C ASP A 128 -4.61 -21.07 8.79
N PHE A 129 -3.33 -20.72 8.86
CA PHE A 129 -2.25 -21.55 8.32
C PHE A 129 -2.19 -22.91 9.07
N ASP A 130 -2.16 -22.88 10.40
CA ASP A 130 -2.09 -24.09 11.23
C ASP A 130 -3.35 -24.95 11.05
N ALA A 131 -4.52 -24.33 10.93
CA ALA A 131 -5.76 -25.05 10.64
C ALA A 131 -5.70 -25.73 9.26
N THR A 132 -5.11 -25.09 8.26
CA THR A 132 -4.93 -25.64 6.90
C THR A 132 -3.95 -26.81 6.91
N ILE A 133 -2.79 -26.68 7.58
CA ILE A 133 -1.83 -27.77 7.74
C ILE A 133 -2.45 -28.96 8.49
N THR A 134 -3.22 -28.69 9.56
CA THR A 134 -3.91 -29.73 10.31
C THR A 134 -4.90 -30.52 9.43
N LYS A 135 -5.64 -29.84 8.56
CA LYS A 135 -6.53 -30.51 7.58
C LYS A 135 -5.74 -31.32 6.57
N ALA A 136 -4.64 -30.77 6.07
CA ALA A 136 -3.74 -31.44 5.13
C ALA A 136 -3.17 -32.75 5.72
N ASP A 137 -2.74 -32.72 6.98
CA ASP A 137 -2.18 -33.89 7.68
C ASP A 137 -3.23 -34.99 7.99
N GLN A 138 -4.53 -34.66 7.89
CA GLN A 138 -5.64 -35.63 8.06
C GLN A 138 -6.02 -36.36 6.78
N LEU A 139 -5.50 -35.93 5.63
CA LEU A 139 -5.80 -36.60 4.34
C LEU A 139 -5.11 -37.96 4.29
N ASN A 140 -5.79 -38.92 3.63
CA ASN A 140 -5.29 -40.28 3.51
C ASN A 140 -4.72 -40.51 2.11
N GLU A 141 -3.49 -41.03 2.03
CA GLU A 141 -2.82 -41.37 0.77
C GLU A 141 -3.66 -42.29 -0.13
N ALA A 142 -4.42 -43.23 0.49
CA ALA A 142 -5.25 -44.18 -0.25
C ALA A 142 -6.35 -43.56 -1.11
N ASP A 143 -6.70 -42.27 -0.87
CA ASP A 143 -7.74 -41.54 -1.60
C ASP A 143 -7.18 -40.82 -2.84
N TRP A 144 -5.86 -40.95 -3.11
CA TRP A 144 -5.16 -40.19 -4.15
C TRP A 144 -4.39 -41.12 -5.11
N THR A 145 -4.05 -40.59 -6.30
CA THR A 145 -3.03 -41.25 -7.14
C THR A 145 -1.63 -40.97 -6.55
N ALA A 146 -0.68 -41.86 -6.81
CA ALA A 146 0.70 -41.69 -6.31
C ALA A 146 1.32 -40.34 -6.73
N ASP A 147 1.07 -39.89 -7.98
CA ASP A 147 1.61 -38.64 -8.50
C ASP A 147 0.97 -37.43 -7.80
N SER A 148 -0.38 -37.42 -7.64
CA SER A 148 -1.08 -36.33 -6.96
C SER A 148 -0.75 -36.28 -5.47
N TRP A 149 -0.60 -37.41 -4.81
CA TRP A 149 -0.17 -37.49 -3.42
C TRP A 149 1.25 -36.95 -3.23
N SER A 150 2.18 -37.34 -4.11
CA SER A 150 3.56 -36.84 -4.06
C SER A 150 3.62 -35.32 -4.26
N ALA A 151 2.86 -34.77 -5.22
CA ALA A 151 2.78 -33.33 -5.46
C ALA A 151 2.18 -32.58 -4.26
N PHE A 152 1.11 -33.11 -3.67
CA PHE A 152 0.49 -32.57 -2.47
C PHE A 152 1.46 -32.56 -1.27
N GLN A 153 2.15 -33.67 -1.01
CA GLN A 153 3.14 -33.74 0.08
C GLN A 153 4.29 -32.77 -0.10
N ALA A 154 4.70 -32.49 -1.34
CA ALA A 154 5.72 -31.48 -1.63
C ALA A 154 5.26 -30.06 -1.22
N VAL A 155 4.01 -29.69 -1.50
CA VAL A 155 3.43 -28.40 -1.07
C VAL A 155 3.28 -28.31 0.44
N VAL A 156 2.80 -29.38 1.09
CA VAL A 156 2.69 -29.43 2.56
C VAL A 156 4.06 -29.27 3.23
N LYS A 157 5.09 -29.92 2.67
CA LYS A 157 6.46 -29.78 3.16
C LYS A 157 6.97 -28.34 2.98
N GLU A 158 6.77 -27.74 1.80
CA GLU A 158 7.13 -26.33 1.53
C GLU A 158 6.49 -25.39 2.54
N ALA A 159 5.18 -25.61 2.83
CA ALA A 159 4.46 -24.79 3.79
C ALA A 159 5.03 -24.93 5.22
N LYS A 160 5.29 -26.15 5.67
CA LYS A 160 5.92 -26.40 6.99
C LYS A 160 7.31 -25.79 7.10
N ASP A 161 8.12 -25.93 6.05
CA ASP A 161 9.46 -25.31 5.97
C ASP A 161 9.37 -23.78 5.97
N PHE A 162 8.39 -23.18 5.29
CA PHE A 162 8.13 -21.74 5.30
C PHE A 162 7.88 -21.24 6.73
N LYS A 163 6.99 -21.89 7.50
CA LYS A 163 6.72 -21.50 8.89
C LYS A 163 7.96 -21.66 9.77
N ALA A 164 8.69 -22.79 9.64
CA ALA A 164 9.88 -23.07 10.43
C ALA A 164 11.03 -22.08 10.19
N ASN A 165 11.10 -21.50 8.99
CA ASN A 165 12.10 -20.52 8.60
C ASN A 165 11.58 -19.07 8.61
N ALA A 166 10.42 -18.81 9.19
CA ALA A 166 9.88 -17.47 9.31
C ALA A 166 10.82 -16.56 10.11
N THR A 167 11.06 -15.36 9.62
CA THR A 167 11.94 -14.35 10.22
C THR A 167 11.17 -13.07 10.50
N SER A 168 11.86 -12.08 11.05
CA SER A 168 11.30 -10.72 11.22
C SER A 168 10.90 -10.04 9.89
N GLU A 169 11.34 -10.57 8.75
CA GLU A 169 10.96 -10.08 7.42
C GLU A 169 9.71 -10.77 6.85
N THR A 170 9.28 -11.89 7.45
CA THR A 170 8.05 -12.60 7.07
C THR A 170 6.83 -11.71 7.34
N ARG A 171 5.92 -11.61 6.37
CA ARG A 171 4.73 -10.77 6.44
C ARG A 171 3.45 -11.60 6.43
N GLN A 172 2.37 -11.05 7.00
CA GLN A 172 1.06 -11.72 6.99
C GLN A 172 0.54 -12.02 5.57
N ARG A 173 0.95 -11.22 4.57
CA ARG A 173 0.67 -11.50 3.17
C ARG A 173 1.32 -12.81 2.70
N ASP A 174 2.57 -13.05 3.08
CA ASP A 174 3.34 -14.23 2.65
C ASP A 174 2.70 -15.51 3.22
N ILE A 175 2.15 -15.44 4.45
CA ILE A 175 1.36 -16.52 5.06
C ILE A 175 0.10 -16.79 4.23
N ARG A 176 -0.65 -15.76 3.85
CA ARG A 176 -1.86 -15.92 3.02
C ARG A 176 -1.56 -16.48 1.63
N GLU A 177 -0.47 -16.05 1.00
CA GLU A 177 -0.03 -16.57 -0.29
C GLU A 177 0.36 -18.05 -0.19
N MET A 178 0.99 -18.46 0.93
CA MET A 178 1.31 -19.88 1.14
C MET A 178 0.07 -20.75 1.37
N ILE A 179 -0.96 -20.25 2.08
CA ILE A 179 -2.24 -20.95 2.27
C ILE A 179 -2.97 -21.19 0.93
N ALA A 180 -2.80 -20.28 -0.02
CA ALA A 180 -3.49 -20.33 -1.32
C ALA A 180 -2.86 -21.29 -2.34
N LYS A 181 -1.71 -21.89 -2.05
CA LYS A 181 -1.06 -22.92 -2.89
C LYS A 181 -1.71 -24.29 -2.70
#